data_caaf22c74e599e004f9425b709f6bc46
#
_entry.id   caaf22c74e599e004f9425b709f6bc46
#
_cell.length_a   1.000
_cell.length_b   1.000
_cell.length_c   1.000
_cell.angle_alpha   90.00
_cell.angle_beta   90.00
_cell.angle_gamma   90.00
#
_symmetry.space_group_name_H-M   'P 1'
#
loop_
_entity.id
_entity.type
_entity.pdbx_description
1 polymer ?
#
loop_
_entity_poly.entity_id
_entity_poly.type
_entity_poly.pdbx_seq_one_letter_code
_entity_poly.pdbx_strand_id
1 'polypeptide(L)'
;MKRIVFTGGGTVGHVTLNLLLIPRFIEDGWEVHYIGDKKGIEYQEILKSGLDIHFHSIATGKLRRYFSWQNMLDIFKVFWGILQSIWIMLRVRPQVLFSKGGFVSVPPVVAARLCFVPVLVHESDRSMGLANKIAYKFATKMFTTFEQPKSLVKAQHVGAVTKVRQEQLPIPQELEAVFAQFDSQLPTLLFVGGSAGARVFNEFVTKNREALLASYNVINLTGDSSLNEQAPHLYRVDYVTDHYLPLLQEADIVVTRGGANTIFELLAMNKLHIIVPLGKEASRGDQIENAQYFVEKGYAETIAEPELSMDRLQETMDKLFQGAESYHQAMKASNELLSLDEFYSLVHQEINKRKK
;
A
#
# COMPACT_ATOMS: atom_id res chain seq x y z
N MET A 1 -29.83 13.20 0.21
CA MET A 1 -28.87 12.20 0.67
C MET A 1 -27.48 12.68 0.28
N LYS A 2 -26.47 12.57 1.13
CA LYS A 2 -25.08 12.93 0.80
C LYS A 2 -24.46 11.79 -0.02
N ARG A 3 -23.74 12.13 -1.10
CA ARG A 3 -23.14 11.13 -2.00
C ARG A 3 -21.66 11.42 -2.18
N ILE A 4 -20.85 10.37 -2.09
CA ILE A 4 -19.41 10.41 -2.36
C ILE A 4 -19.06 9.37 -3.42
N VAL A 5 -18.13 9.73 -4.29
CA VAL A 5 -17.54 8.80 -5.25
C VAL A 5 -16.10 8.50 -4.86
N PHE A 6 -15.76 7.23 -4.71
CA PHE A 6 -14.39 6.77 -4.57
C PHE A 6 -13.85 6.24 -5.90
N THR A 7 -12.55 6.34 -6.09
CA THR A 7 -11.83 5.71 -7.20
C THR A 7 -10.39 5.42 -6.82
N GLY A 8 -9.84 4.41 -7.44
CA GLY A 8 -8.47 3.94 -7.24
C GLY A 8 -8.39 2.47 -7.62
N GLY A 9 -7.25 2.02 -8.13
CA GLY A 9 -7.16 0.62 -8.53
C GLY A 9 -5.89 0.30 -9.32
N GLY A 10 -5.88 -0.90 -9.89
CA GLY A 10 -4.72 -1.46 -10.57
C GLY A 10 -3.73 -2.16 -9.64
N THR A 11 -3.75 -1.87 -8.34
CA THR A 11 -3.04 -2.59 -7.27
C THR A 11 -3.85 -2.54 -5.98
N VAL A 12 -3.65 -3.48 -5.07
CA VAL A 12 -4.29 -3.49 -3.74
C VAL A 12 -3.98 -2.20 -2.98
N GLY A 13 -2.74 -1.70 -3.05
CA GLY A 13 -2.33 -0.46 -2.38
C GLY A 13 -3.14 0.79 -2.78
N HIS A 14 -3.69 0.82 -4.00
CA HIS A 14 -4.58 1.90 -4.44
C HIS A 14 -6.06 1.70 -4.03
N VAL A 15 -6.38 0.62 -3.34
CA VAL A 15 -7.73 0.33 -2.85
C VAL A 15 -7.82 0.40 -1.33
N THR A 16 -6.76 0.00 -0.64
CA THR A 16 -6.72 -0.17 0.82
C THR A 16 -7.24 1.04 1.58
N LEU A 17 -6.73 2.25 1.31
CA LEU A 17 -7.18 3.46 2.02
C LEU A 17 -8.65 3.77 1.77
N ASN A 18 -9.14 3.53 0.55
CA ASN A 18 -10.56 3.71 0.25
C ASN A 18 -11.41 2.78 1.11
N LEU A 19 -11.03 1.49 1.22
CA LEU A 19 -11.74 0.51 2.04
C LEU A 19 -11.69 0.82 3.54
N LEU A 20 -10.65 1.52 4.01
CA LEU A 20 -10.59 2.01 5.39
C LEU A 20 -11.54 3.19 5.64
N LEU A 21 -11.67 4.11 4.66
CA LEU A 21 -12.50 5.31 4.78
C LEU A 21 -13.99 5.03 4.58
N ILE A 22 -14.33 4.15 3.66
CA ILE A 22 -15.74 3.92 3.24
C ILE A 22 -16.67 3.59 4.40
N PRO A 23 -16.30 2.72 5.37
CA PRO A 23 -17.18 2.44 6.52
C PRO A 23 -17.57 3.69 7.29
N ARG A 24 -16.64 4.64 7.50
CA ARG A 24 -16.91 5.91 8.20
C ARG A 24 -17.92 6.78 7.44
N PHE A 25 -17.85 6.79 6.10
CA PHE A 25 -18.84 7.52 5.29
C PHE A 25 -20.22 6.85 5.33
N ILE A 26 -20.27 5.52 5.33
CA ILE A 26 -21.53 4.76 5.46
C ILE A 26 -22.17 5.03 6.84
N GLU A 27 -21.38 4.95 7.91
CA GLU A 27 -21.82 5.25 9.29
C GLU A 27 -22.40 6.67 9.42
N ASP A 28 -21.82 7.65 8.71
CA ASP A 28 -22.30 9.05 8.66
C ASP A 28 -23.47 9.27 7.66
N GLY A 29 -24.05 8.19 7.15
CA GLY A 29 -25.23 8.22 6.28
C GLY A 29 -24.98 8.70 4.86
N TRP A 30 -23.74 8.54 4.34
CA TRP A 30 -23.44 8.81 2.95
C TRP A 30 -23.77 7.60 2.07
N GLU A 31 -24.34 7.87 0.92
CA GLU A 31 -24.44 6.90 -0.18
C GLU A 31 -23.07 6.85 -0.89
N VAL A 32 -22.44 5.67 -0.87
CA VAL A 32 -21.08 5.46 -1.38
C VAL A 32 -21.12 4.83 -2.76
N HIS A 33 -20.47 5.47 -3.70
CA HIS A 33 -20.24 4.98 -5.05
C HIS A 33 -18.76 4.73 -5.28
N TYR A 34 -18.43 3.73 -6.08
CA TYR A 34 -17.06 3.46 -6.51
C TYR A 34 -16.99 3.36 -8.03
N ILE A 35 -16.03 4.05 -8.65
CA ILE A 35 -15.80 3.97 -10.10
C ILE A 35 -14.48 3.25 -10.32
N GLY A 36 -14.51 2.15 -11.09
CA GLY A 36 -13.36 1.31 -11.37
C GLY A 36 -13.52 0.39 -12.56
N ASP A 37 -12.61 -0.54 -12.72
CA ASP A 37 -12.69 -1.61 -13.72
C ASP A 37 -13.28 -2.88 -13.10
N LYS A 38 -14.36 -3.40 -13.70
CA LYS A 38 -14.99 -4.66 -13.22
C LYS A 38 -14.04 -5.87 -13.30
N LYS A 39 -13.00 -5.79 -14.13
CA LYS A 39 -11.95 -6.81 -14.23
C LYS A 39 -10.74 -6.51 -13.36
N GLY A 40 -10.72 -5.34 -12.69
CA GLY A 40 -9.63 -4.89 -11.85
C GLY A 40 -9.66 -5.50 -10.45
N ILE A 41 -8.52 -5.40 -9.78
CA ILE A 41 -8.36 -5.86 -8.39
C ILE A 41 -9.29 -5.08 -7.45
N GLU A 42 -9.58 -3.81 -7.75
CA GLU A 42 -10.46 -2.97 -6.94
C GLU A 42 -11.88 -3.53 -6.84
N TYR A 43 -12.40 -4.12 -7.91
CA TYR A 43 -13.72 -4.74 -7.89
C TYR A 43 -13.74 -5.97 -6.98
N GLN A 44 -12.69 -6.79 -7.05
CA GLN A 44 -12.56 -7.99 -6.21
C GLN A 44 -12.45 -7.63 -4.73
N GLU A 45 -11.63 -6.63 -4.40
CA GLU A 45 -11.43 -6.18 -3.01
C GLU A 45 -12.71 -5.54 -2.43
N ILE A 46 -13.47 -4.80 -3.25
CA ILE A 46 -14.77 -4.25 -2.84
C ILE A 46 -15.78 -5.37 -2.59
N LEU A 47 -15.85 -6.39 -3.46
CA LEU A 47 -16.75 -7.54 -3.24
C LEU A 47 -16.40 -8.29 -1.97
N LYS A 48 -15.10 -8.53 -1.72
CA LYS A 48 -14.64 -9.21 -0.49
C LYS A 48 -14.96 -8.42 0.77
N SER A 49 -15.00 -7.09 0.70
CA SER A 49 -15.25 -6.24 1.87
C SER A 49 -16.68 -6.36 2.42
N GLY A 50 -17.64 -6.82 1.61
CA GLY A 50 -19.06 -6.91 1.99
C GLY A 50 -19.74 -5.56 2.28
N LEU A 51 -19.08 -4.42 1.97
CA LEU A 51 -19.61 -3.09 2.22
C LEU A 51 -20.70 -2.72 1.20
N ASP A 52 -21.69 -1.93 1.64
CA ASP A 52 -22.75 -1.41 0.77
C ASP A 52 -22.20 -0.28 -0.14
N ILE A 53 -21.73 -0.66 -1.31
CA ILE A 53 -21.08 0.22 -2.28
C ILE A 53 -21.70 0.04 -3.66
N HIS A 54 -22.16 1.14 -4.24
CA HIS A 54 -22.63 1.14 -5.63
C HIS A 54 -21.43 1.19 -6.59
N PHE A 55 -21.06 0.03 -7.15
CA PHE A 55 -19.93 -0.05 -8.08
C PHE A 55 -20.34 0.31 -9.51
N HIS A 56 -19.60 1.21 -10.15
CA HIS A 56 -19.75 1.63 -11.52
C HIS A 56 -18.53 1.23 -12.35
N SER A 57 -18.74 0.37 -13.34
CA SER A 57 -17.67 -0.05 -14.22
C SER A 57 -17.48 0.93 -15.38
N ILE A 58 -16.23 1.26 -15.66
CA ILE A 58 -15.81 2.08 -16.79
C ILE A 58 -14.72 1.40 -17.62
N ALA A 59 -14.53 1.87 -18.85
CA ALA A 59 -13.37 1.51 -19.65
C ALA A 59 -12.11 2.17 -19.06
N THR A 60 -11.04 1.39 -18.89
CA THR A 60 -9.77 1.85 -18.37
C THR A 60 -8.64 1.51 -19.32
N GLY A 61 -7.59 2.32 -19.34
CA GLY A 61 -6.40 2.11 -20.15
C GLY A 61 -5.13 2.32 -19.33
N LYS A 62 -4.23 1.35 -19.35
CA LYS A 62 -2.95 1.44 -18.67
C LYS A 62 -1.95 2.16 -19.58
N LEU A 63 -1.82 3.47 -19.44
CA LEU A 63 -0.81 4.25 -20.18
C LEU A 63 0.60 3.78 -19.81
N ARG A 64 1.23 3.05 -20.73
CA ARG A 64 2.60 2.55 -20.60
C ARG A 64 3.58 3.63 -21.01
N ARG A 65 4.76 3.66 -20.40
CA ARG A 65 5.80 4.67 -20.67
C ARG A 65 6.60 4.44 -21.95
N TYR A 66 6.49 3.25 -22.54
CA TYR A 66 7.14 2.89 -23.79
C TYR A 66 6.12 2.92 -24.96
N PHE A 67 6.61 3.17 -26.16
CA PHE A 67 5.77 3.17 -27.34
C PHE A 67 5.22 1.76 -27.60
N SER A 68 3.89 1.65 -27.69
CA SER A 68 3.18 0.42 -27.99
C SER A 68 1.89 0.76 -28.73
N TRP A 69 1.52 0.01 -29.74
CA TRP A 69 0.21 0.12 -30.38
C TRP A 69 -0.96 -0.02 -29.38
N GLN A 70 -0.73 -0.77 -28.31
CA GLN A 70 -1.69 -0.85 -27.22
C GLN A 70 -1.92 0.48 -26.51
N ASN A 71 -0.94 1.39 -26.46
CA ASN A 71 -1.12 2.72 -25.90
C ASN A 71 -2.14 3.55 -26.69
N MET A 72 -2.22 3.38 -28.02
CA MET A 72 -3.24 4.07 -28.81
C MET A 72 -4.64 3.56 -28.44
N LEU A 73 -4.82 2.25 -28.35
CA LEU A 73 -6.09 1.66 -27.88
C LEU A 73 -6.42 2.08 -26.44
N ASP A 74 -5.40 2.15 -25.58
CA ASP A 74 -5.58 2.55 -24.18
C ASP A 74 -5.97 4.05 -24.06
N ILE A 75 -5.47 4.92 -24.94
CA ILE A 75 -5.92 6.33 -25.01
C ILE A 75 -7.42 6.40 -25.36
N PHE A 76 -7.88 5.62 -26.35
CA PHE A 76 -9.31 5.57 -26.68
C PHE A 76 -10.15 5.03 -25.52
N LYS A 77 -9.67 4.00 -24.79
CA LYS A 77 -10.35 3.50 -23.60
C LYS A 77 -10.43 4.56 -22.49
N VAL A 78 -9.34 5.31 -22.27
CA VAL A 78 -9.32 6.42 -21.29
C VAL A 78 -10.34 7.48 -21.69
N PHE A 79 -10.38 7.89 -22.97
CA PHE A 79 -11.36 8.85 -23.44
C PHE A 79 -12.81 8.35 -23.25
N TRP A 80 -13.08 7.10 -23.63
CA TRP A 80 -14.39 6.49 -23.43
C TRP A 80 -14.75 6.39 -21.94
N GLY A 81 -13.78 6.03 -21.09
CA GLY A 81 -13.94 6.02 -19.64
C GLY A 81 -14.27 7.40 -19.06
N ILE A 82 -13.71 8.49 -19.63
CA ILE A 82 -14.07 9.85 -19.24
C ILE A 82 -15.55 10.13 -19.56
N LEU A 83 -16.03 9.78 -20.76
CA LEU A 83 -17.44 9.98 -21.14
C LEU A 83 -18.38 9.17 -20.23
N GLN A 84 -18.06 7.91 -19.96
CA GLN A 84 -18.80 7.08 -19.01
C GLN A 84 -18.82 7.70 -17.61
N SER A 85 -17.66 8.18 -17.13
CA SER A 85 -17.55 8.83 -15.84
C SER A 85 -18.33 10.15 -15.76
N ILE A 86 -18.38 10.95 -16.83
CA ILE A 86 -19.23 12.15 -16.90
C ILE A 86 -20.70 11.77 -16.73
N TRP A 87 -21.15 10.75 -17.45
CA TRP A 87 -22.54 10.28 -17.33
C TRP A 87 -22.87 9.82 -15.89
N ILE A 88 -21.93 9.08 -15.25
CA ILE A 88 -22.07 8.66 -13.86
C ILE A 88 -22.14 9.88 -12.92
N MET A 89 -21.25 10.87 -13.08
CA MET A 89 -21.25 12.10 -12.27
C MET A 89 -22.56 12.87 -12.38
N LEU A 90 -23.10 13.01 -13.60
CA LEU A 90 -24.37 13.71 -13.83
C LEU A 90 -25.56 12.95 -13.23
N ARG A 91 -25.52 11.62 -13.21
CA ARG A 91 -26.59 10.77 -12.63
C ARG A 91 -26.51 10.71 -11.11
N VAL A 92 -25.31 10.46 -10.56
CA VAL A 92 -25.07 10.34 -9.12
C VAL A 92 -25.10 11.70 -8.43
N ARG A 93 -24.57 12.74 -9.06
CA ARG A 93 -24.43 14.10 -8.52
C ARG A 93 -23.72 14.10 -7.16
N PRO A 94 -22.50 13.54 -7.09
CA PRO A 94 -21.78 13.43 -5.82
C PRO A 94 -21.33 14.81 -5.34
N GLN A 95 -21.18 14.95 -4.03
CA GLN A 95 -20.64 16.17 -3.42
C GLN A 95 -19.12 16.26 -3.53
N VAL A 96 -18.45 15.12 -3.69
CA VAL A 96 -16.99 15.00 -3.78
C VAL A 96 -16.61 13.69 -4.45
N LEU A 97 -15.46 13.69 -5.11
CA LEU A 97 -14.75 12.50 -5.53
C LEU A 97 -13.44 12.39 -4.72
N PHE A 98 -13.20 11.20 -4.14
CA PHE A 98 -11.95 10.85 -3.50
C PHE A 98 -11.18 9.83 -4.33
N SER A 99 -9.94 10.15 -4.68
CA SER A 99 -9.06 9.32 -5.52
C SER A 99 -7.82 8.88 -4.75
N LYS A 100 -7.62 7.56 -4.65
CA LYS A 100 -6.38 6.97 -4.11
C LYS A 100 -5.29 6.82 -5.20
N GLY A 101 -5.63 7.08 -6.46
CA GLY A 101 -4.69 6.98 -7.57
C GLY A 101 -4.77 5.65 -8.34
N GLY A 102 -3.70 5.36 -9.08
CA GLY A 102 -3.67 4.30 -10.08
C GLY A 102 -4.29 4.73 -11.41
N PHE A 103 -3.97 4.03 -12.50
CA PHE A 103 -4.42 4.40 -13.85
C PHE A 103 -5.95 4.43 -14.01
N VAL A 104 -6.65 3.63 -13.22
CA VAL A 104 -8.11 3.53 -13.17
C VAL A 104 -8.76 4.84 -12.73
N SER A 105 -8.08 5.63 -11.90
CA SER A 105 -8.62 6.87 -11.33
C SER A 105 -8.59 8.06 -12.29
N VAL A 106 -7.81 8.00 -13.38
CA VAL A 106 -7.65 9.15 -14.29
C VAL A 106 -8.97 9.57 -14.95
N PRO A 107 -9.76 8.68 -15.56
CA PRO A 107 -11.04 9.07 -16.15
C PRO A 107 -12.03 9.69 -15.15
N PRO A 108 -12.29 9.08 -13.97
CA PRO A 108 -13.20 9.68 -12.98
C PRO A 108 -12.75 11.05 -12.46
N VAL A 109 -11.44 11.23 -12.23
CA VAL A 109 -10.88 12.51 -11.76
C VAL A 109 -11.11 13.63 -12.79
N VAL A 110 -10.84 13.35 -14.08
CA VAL A 110 -11.08 14.32 -15.16
C VAL A 110 -12.56 14.63 -15.27
N ALA A 111 -13.41 13.60 -15.29
CA ALA A 111 -14.86 13.75 -15.38
C ALA A 111 -15.45 14.55 -14.21
N ALA A 112 -15.02 14.27 -12.97
CA ALA A 112 -15.46 15.00 -11.79
C ALA A 112 -15.15 16.50 -11.93
N ARG A 113 -13.94 16.85 -12.37
CA ARG A 113 -13.56 18.26 -12.58
C ARG A 113 -14.39 18.94 -13.68
N LEU A 114 -14.68 18.23 -14.78
CA LEU A 114 -15.54 18.74 -15.84
C LEU A 114 -17.00 18.93 -15.39
N CYS A 115 -17.45 18.11 -14.44
CA CYS A 115 -18.78 18.23 -13.82
C CYS A 115 -18.79 19.14 -12.58
N PHE A 116 -17.73 19.91 -12.32
CA PHE A 116 -17.57 20.80 -11.18
C PHE A 116 -17.63 20.10 -9.81
N VAL A 117 -17.44 18.80 -9.77
CA VAL A 117 -17.34 18.02 -8.53
C VAL A 117 -15.95 18.19 -7.94
N PRO A 118 -15.81 18.56 -6.65
CA PRO A 118 -14.53 18.64 -5.98
C PRO A 118 -13.78 17.31 -5.99
N VAL A 119 -12.46 17.38 -6.22
CA VAL A 119 -11.60 16.21 -6.29
C VAL A 119 -10.57 16.25 -5.18
N LEU A 120 -10.62 15.27 -4.29
CA LEU A 120 -9.61 15.02 -3.27
C LEU A 120 -8.75 13.83 -3.72
N VAL A 121 -7.44 13.97 -3.65
CA VAL A 121 -6.48 12.95 -4.10
C VAL A 121 -5.58 12.56 -2.96
N HIS A 122 -5.17 11.30 -2.90
CA HIS A 122 -4.16 10.82 -1.97
C HIS A 122 -2.97 10.20 -2.73
N GLU A 123 -1.74 10.56 -2.32
CA GLU A 123 -0.49 9.96 -2.79
C GLU A 123 0.22 9.25 -1.64
N SER A 124 0.57 7.99 -1.84
CA SER A 124 1.26 7.20 -0.82
C SER A 124 2.77 7.17 -0.97
N ASP A 125 3.28 7.30 -2.19
CA ASP A 125 4.71 7.21 -2.46
C ASP A 125 5.38 8.58 -2.34
N ARG A 126 6.69 8.60 -2.07
CA ARG A 126 7.48 9.83 -2.02
C ARG A 126 7.43 10.56 -3.36
N SER A 127 7.51 9.85 -4.47
CA SER A 127 7.35 10.41 -5.81
C SER A 127 5.98 10.08 -6.41
N MET A 128 5.31 11.14 -6.90
CA MET A 128 3.99 10.98 -7.53
C MET A 128 4.04 10.10 -8.77
N GLY A 129 3.15 9.11 -8.83
CA GLY A 129 2.88 8.36 -10.03
C GLY A 129 2.28 9.19 -11.16
N LEU A 130 2.38 8.72 -12.42
CA LEU A 130 1.83 9.44 -13.58
C LEU A 130 0.33 9.74 -13.40
N ALA A 131 -0.44 8.79 -12.92
CA ALA A 131 -1.87 8.98 -12.66
C ALA A 131 -2.10 10.13 -11.66
N ASN A 132 -1.35 10.17 -10.57
CA ASN A 132 -1.47 11.22 -9.56
C ASN A 132 -0.88 12.57 -10.02
N LYS A 133 0.14 12.58 -10.89
CA LYS A 133 0.61 13.81 -11.58
C LYS A 133 -0.50 14.42 -12.45
N ILE A 134 -1.27 13.58 -13.14
CA ILE A 134 -2.44 14.03 -13.91
C ILE A 134 -3.53 14.48 -12.95
N ALA A 135 -3.87 13.65 -11.95
CA ALA A 135 -4.92 13.94 -10.97
C ALA A 135 -4.66 15.25 -10.20
N TYR A 136 -3.40 15.56 -9.85
CA TYR A 136 -3.02 16.79 -9.19
C TYR A 136 -3.45 18.06 -9.94
N LYS A 137 -3.40 18.04 -11.28
CA LYS A 137 -3.83 19.19 -12.10
C LYS A 137 -5.31 19.50 -11.89
N PHE A 138 -6.13 18.47 -11.72
CA PHE A 138 -7.58 18.56 -11.55
C PHE A 138 -8.00 18.55 -10.08
N ALA A 139 -7.11 18.22 -9.17
CA ALA A 139 -7.38 18.14 -7.75
C ALA A 139 -7.74 19.51 -7.15
N THR A 140 -8.65 19.46 -6.22
CA THR A 140 -8.94 20.54 -5.28
C THR A 140 -7.90 20.56 -4.16
N LYS A 141 -7.58 19.40 -3.63
CA LYS A 141 -6.61 19.13 -2.56
C LYS A 141 -5.96 17.77 -2.81
N MET A 142 -4.69 17.65 -2.47
CA MET A 142 -3.98 16.38 -2.44
C MET A 142 -3.44 16.15 -1.04
N PHE A 143 -3.75 15.01 -0.46
CA PHE A 143 -3.14 14.53 0.78
C PHE A 143 -1.95 13.64 0.44
N THR A 144 -0.86 13.75 1.17
CA THR A 144 0.36 12.99 0.88
C THR A 144 0.91 12.32 2.12
N THR A 145 1.35 11.08 1.96
CA THR A 145 2.01 10.33 3.02
C THR A 145 3.39 10.89 3.32
N PHE A 146 4.15 11.23 2.29
CA PHE A 146 5.46 11.86 2.43
C PHE A 146 5.38 13.38 2.23
N GLU A 147 6.29 14.09 2.86
CA GLU A 147 6.45 15.53 2.64
C GLU A 147 6.76 15.82 1.17
N GLN A 148 6.10 16.81 0.62
CA GLN A 148 6.22 17.20 -0.78
C GLN A 148 6.86 18.59 -0.92
N PRO A 149 7.50 18.88 -2.07
CA PRO A 149 8.04 20.21 -2.33
C PRO A 149 6.98 21.31 -2.16
N LYS A 150 7.36 22.45 -1.56
CA LYS A 150 6.48 23.60 -1.32
C LYS A 150 5.83 24.17 -2.59
N SER A 151 6.39 23.90 -3.75
CA SER A 151 5.80 24.25 -5.05
C SER A 151 4.48 23.54 -5.35
N LEU A 152 4.21 22.43 -4.68
CA LEU A 152 2.95 21.70 -4.81
C LEU A 152 1.89 22.27 -3.84
N VAL A 153 1.42 23.48 -4.13
CA VAL A 153 0.53 24.27 -3.26
C VAL A 153 -0.79 23.60 -2.88
N LYS A 154 -1.26 22.61 -3.64
CA LYS A 154 -2.46 21.83 -3.33
C LYS A 154 -2.13 20.59 -2.46
N ALA A 155 -0.86 20.24 -2.30
CA ALA A 155 -0.44 19.12 -1.48
C ALA A 155 -0.43 19.50 0.01
N GLN A 156 -0.89 18.57 0.83
CA GLN A 156 -0.81 18.65 2.28
C GLN A 156 -0.24 17.33 2.78
N HIS A 157 0.90 17.41 3.44
CA HIS A 157 1.47 16.28 4.16
C HIS A 157 0.56 15.92 5.34
N VAL A 158 0.21 14.65 5.45
CA VAL A 158 -0.67 14.12 6.51
C VAL A 158 -0.07 12.88 7.18
N GLY A 159 1.00 12.33 6.62
CA GLY A 159 1.55 11.04 7.06
C GLY A 159 0.77 9.84 6.50
N ALA A 160 1.15 8.65 6.94
CA ALA A 160 0.50 7.42 6.52
C ALA A 160 -0.74 7.12 7.36
N VAL A 161 -1.83 6.77 6.68
CA VAL A 161 -3.04 6.27 7.33
C VAL A 161 -3.00 4.75 7.31
N THR A 162 -2.82 4.15 8.47
CA THR A 162 -2.78 2.69 8.63
C THR A 162 -3.87 2.22 9.58
N LYS A 163 -4.35 0.99 9.35
CA LYS A 163 -5.24 0.28 10.27
C LYS A 163 -4.48 -0.38 11.42
N VAL A 164 -3.18 -0.46 11.31
CA VAL A 164 -2.32 -1.12 12.29
C VAL A 164 -2.22 -0.25 13.53
N ARG A 165 -2.41 -0.86 14.71
CA ARG A 165 -2.19 -0.27 16.02
C ARG A 165 -1.10 -1.05 16.74
N GLN A 166 -0.42 -0.42 17.70
CA GLN A 166 0.58 -1.07 18.54
C GLN A 166 -0.06 -2.00 19.61
N GLU A 167 -1.22 -2.55 19.35
CA GLU A 167 -1.88 -3.49 20.24
C GLU A 167 -1.37 -4.90 19.95
N GLN A 168 -1.10 -5.66 21.01
CA GLN A 168 -0.73 -7.05 20.87
C GLN A 168 -1.96 -7.85 20.41
N LEU A 169 -1.85 -8.44 19.24
CA LEU A 169 -2.92 -9.26 18.69
C LEU A 169 -2.80 -10.69 19.22
N PRO A 170 -3.93 -11.37 19.48
CA PRO A 170 -3.88 -12.79 19.83
C PRO A 170 -3.35 -13.60 18.63
N ILE A 171 -2.54 -14.61 18.94
CA ILE A 171 -2.06 -15.55 17.93
C ILE A 171 -3.24 -16.46 17.53
N PRO A 172 -3.62 -16.50 16.24
CA PRO A 172 -4.62 -17.45 15.77
C PRO A 172 -4.21 -18.90 15.99
N GLN A 173 -5.18 -19.76 16.33
CA GLN A 173 -4.92 -21.18 16.64
C GLN A 173 -4.15 -21.91 15.52
N GLU A 174 -4.40 -21.54 14.25
CA GLU A 174 -3.72 -22.11 13.08
C GLU A 174 -2.22 -21.77 13.08
N LEU A 175 -1.82 -20.63 13.62
CA LEU A 175 -0.43 -20.22 13.73
C LEU A 175 0.26 -20.78 14.97
N GLU A 176 -0.44 -21.16 16.01
CA GLU A 176 0.15 -21.82 17.18
C GLU A 176 0.90 -23.08 16.79
N ALA A 177 0.31 -23.91 15.90
CA ALA A 177 0.95 -25.12 15.39
C ALA A 177 2.19 -24.84 14.52
N VAL A 178 2.25 -23.68 13.86
CA VAL A 178 3.42 -23.22 13.10
C VAL A 178 4.53 -22.81 14.06
N PHE A 179 4.23 -21.93 15.02
CA PHE A 179 5.22 -21.40 15.96
C PHE A 179 5.72 -22.46 16.94
N ALA A 180 4.95 -23.51 17.23
CA ALA A 180 5.43 -24.67 18.01
C ALA A 180 6.58 -25.43 17.32
N GLN A 181 6.83 -25.22 16.01
CA GLN A 181 7.95 -25.80 15.26
C GLN A 181 9.16 -24.85 15.19
N PHE A 182 9.04 -23.64 15.74
CA PHE A 182 10.11 -22.67 15.79
C PHE A 182 10.94 -22.83 17.04
N ASP A 183 12.24 -22.60 16.92
CA ASP A 183 13.15 -22.56 18.07
C ASP A 183 13.11 -21.16 18.70
N SER A 184 12.74 -21.08 19.97
CA SER A 184 12.66 -19.82 20.71
C SER A 184 14.01 -19.15 20.95
N GLN A 185 15.14 -19.86 20.70
CA GLN A 185 16.48 -19.30 20.80
C GLN A 185 16.95 -18.65 19.49
N LEU A 186 16.26 -18.90 18.40
CA LEU A 186 16.58 -18.35 17.07
C LEU A 186 15.68 -17.16 16.75
N PRO A 187 16.23 -16.05 16.21
CA PRO A 187 15.40 -14.94 15.75
C PRO A 187 14.54 -15.36 14.55
N THR A 188 13.35 -14.76 14.47
CA THR A 188 12.39 -15.01 13.40
C THR A 188 12.49 -13.96 12.30
N LEU A 189 12.81 -14.39 11.06
CA LEU A 189 12.84 -13.57 9.87
C LEU A 189 11.57 -13.75 9.07
N LEU A 190 10.93 -12.64 8.70
CA LEU A 190 9.77 -12.66 7.80
C LEU A 190 10.13 -12.00 6.47
N PHE A 191 9.94 -12.73 5.35
CA PHE A 191 10.09 -12.22 3.99
C PHE A 191 8.72 -11.90 3.40
N VAL A 192 8.47 -10.64 3.02
CA VAL A 192 7.19 -10.20 2.44
C VAL A 192 7.40 -9.28 1.24
N GLY A 193 6.89 -9.71 0.08
CA GLY A 193 7.02 -9.00 -1.19
C GLY A 193 5.79 -8.17 -1.60
N GLY A 194 4.83 -7.99 -0.69
CA GLY A 194 3.50 -7.46 -1.00
C GLY A 194 2.51 -8.55 -1.42
N SER A 195 1.31 -8.17 -1.86
CA SER A 195 0.21 -9.11 -2.15
C SER A 195 0.48 -10.13 -3.26
N ALA A 196 1.42 -9.85 -4.15
CA ALA A 196 1.82 -10.75 -5.23
C ALA A 196 3.09 -11.58 -4.91
N GLY A 197 3.63 -11.44 -3.69
CA GLY A 197 4.92 -11.99 -3.33
C GLY A 197 6.10 -11.30 -4.01
N ALA A 198 7.31 -11.82 -3.80
CA ALA A 198 8.52 -11.36 -4.47
C ALA A 198 9.37 -12.55 -4.90
N ARG A 199 9.48 -12.76 -6.21
CA ARG A 199 10.26 -13.87 -6.76
C ARG A 199 11.69 -13.91 -6.21
N VAL A 200 12.36 -12.78 -6.08
CA VAL A 200 13.72 -12.69 -5.54
C VAL A 200 13.80 -13.22 -4.11
N PHE A 201 12.81 -12.97 -3.27
CA PHE A 201 12.78 -13.49 -1.90
C PHE A 201 12.53 -14.99 -1.90
N ASN A 202 11.62 -15.46 -2.75
CA ASN A 202 11.34 -16.90 -2.88
C ASN A 202 12.57 -17.69 -3.34
N GLU A 203 13.28 -17.17 -4.36
CA GLU A 203 14.52 -17.75 -4.86
C GLU A 203 15.64 -17.68 -3.81
N PHE A 204 15.76 -16.55 -3.10
CA PHE A 204 16.75 -16.36 -2.05
C PHE A 204 16.55 -17.36 -0.90
N VAL A 205 15.33 -17.48 -0.37
CA VAL A 205 15.00 -18.43 0.70
C VAL A 205 15.21 -19.87 0.24
N THR A 206 14.83 -20.22 -0.99
CA THR A 206 15.03 -21.57 -1.54
C THR A 206 16.51 -21.91 -1.69
N LYS A 207 17.29 -21.01 -2.26
CA LYS A 207 18.72 -21.19 -2.51
C LYS A 207 19.55 -21.31 -1.22
N ASN A 208 19.20 -20.53 -0.21
CA ASN A 208 19.97 -20.43 1.03
C ASN A 208 19.30 -21.15 2.20
N ARG A 209 18.39 -22.07 1.92
CA ARG A 209 17.54 -22.75 2.91
C ARG A 209 18.34 -23.28 4.11
N GLU A 210 19.35 -24.10 3.86
CA GLU A 210 20.13 -24.74 4.93
C GLU A 210 20.81 -23.72 5.84
N ALA A 211 21.44 -22.70 5.25
CA ALA A 211 22.12 -21.64 6.01
C ALA A 211 21.13 -20.79 6.82
N LEU A 212 19.97 -20.47 6.23
CA LEU A 212 18.93 -19.71 6.91
C LEU A 212 18.37 -20.48 8.10
N LEU A 213 17.97 -21.75 7.92
CA LEU A 213 17.34 -22.54 8.98
C LEU A 213 18.31 -22.99 10.08
N ALA A 214 19.62 -22.94 9.84
CA ALA A 214 20.62 -23.14 10.88
C ALA A 214 20.72 -21.99 11.89
N SER A 215 20.24 -20.79 11.54
CA SER A 215 20.41 -19.58 12.34
C SER A 215 19.11 -18.81 12.62
N TYR A 216 18.02 -19.14 11.91
CA TYR A 216 16.76 -18.37 11.98
C TYR A 216 15.54 -19.28 11.87
N ASN A 217 14.45 -18.85 12.50
CA ASN A 217 13.12 -19.25 12.06
C ASN A 217 12.74 -18.37 10.86
N VAL A 218 12.19 -18.96 9.82
CA VAL A 218 11.88 -18.26 8.55
C VAL A 218 10.41 -18.33 8.23
N ILE A 219 9.80 -17.17 8.03
CA ILE A 219 8.46 -17.00 7.46
C ILE A 219 8.63 -16.39 6.06
N ASN A 220 8.02 -16.99 5.04
CA ASN A 220 8.08 -16.43 3.67
C ASN A 220 6.67 -16.36 3.07
N LEU A 221 6.18 -15.13 2.84
CA LEU A 221 4.92 -14.88 2.12
C LEU A 221 5.22 -14.86 0.62
N THR A 222 4.98 -16.00 -0.02
CA THR A 222 5.53 -16.31 -1.35
C THR A 222 4.74 -15.68 -2.51
N GLY A 223 3.42 -15.51 -2.36
CA GLY A 223 2.53 -15.18 -3.48
C GLY A 223 2.33 -16.31 -4.49
N ASP A 224 2.81 -17.51 -4.20
CA ASP A 224 2.81 -18.69 -5.08
C ASP A 224 2.51 -19.96 -4.28
N SER A 225 1.33 -20.54 -4.48
CA SER A 225 0.86 -21.71 -3.75
C SER A 225 1.72 -22.98 -4.01
N SER A 226 2.45 -23.03 -5.10
CA SER A 226 3.37 -24.14 -5.38
C SER A 226 4.58 -24.18 -4.43
N LEU A 227 4.81 -23.08 -3.70
CA LEU A 227 5.89 -22.94 -2.73
C LEU A 227 5.42 -23.09 -1.28
N ASN A 228 4.13 -23.39 -1.05
CA ASN A 228 3.61 -23.59 0.30
C ASN A 228 4.31 -24.75 0.98
N GLU A 229 4.86 -24.51 2.17
CA GLU A 229 5.65 -25.48 2.90
C GLU A 229 5.63 -25.15 4.40
N GLN A 230 5.51 -26.21 5.22
CA GLN A 230 5.70 -26.12 6.66
C GLN A 230 6.70 -27.20 7.08
N ALA A 231 7.77 -26.79 7.76
CA ALA A 231 8.84 -27.65 8.25
C ALA A 231 9.43 -27.03 9.53
N PRO A 232 10.26 -27.75 10.31
CA PRO A 232 10.97 -27.16 11.42
C PRO A 232 11.72 -25.89 11.00
N HIS A 233 11.51 -24.79 11.75
CA HIS A 233 12.04 -23.44 11.50
C HIS A 233 11.59 -22.79 10.17
N LEU A 234 10.61 -23.34 9.44
CA LEU A 234 10.17 -22.81 8.16
C LEU A 234 8.65 -22.82 8.00
N TYR A 235 8.10 -21.64 7.68
CA TYR A 235 6.71 -21.48 7.25
C TYR A 235 6.65 -20.68 5.95
N ARG A 236 6.26 -21.32 4.86
CA ARG A 236 6.05 -20.69 3.55
C ARG A 236 4.58 -20.79 3.17
N VAL A 237 3.98 -19.67 2.84
CA VAL A 237 2.56 -19.61 2.45
C VAL A 237 2.38 -18.56 1.35
N ASP A 238 1.48 -18.85 0.41
CA ASP A 238 1.23 -17.99 -0.75
C ASP A 238 0.57 -16.66 -0.36
N TYR A 239 -0.51 -16.71 0.39
CA TYR A 239 -1.28 -15.53 0.73
C TYR A 239 -1.94 -15.66 2.11
N VAL A 240 -1.87 -14.58 2.88
CA VAL A 240 -2.52 -14.48 4.18
C VAL A 240 -3.33 -13.18 4.27
N THR A 241 -4.49 -13.22 4.90
CA THR A 241 -5.32 -12.05 5.22
C THR A 241 -5.30 -11.76 6.71
N ASP A 242 -6.05 -12.53 7.46
CA ASP A 242 -6.25 -12.33 8.90
C ASP A 242 -5.00 -12.67 9.72
N HIS A 243 -4.14 -13.53 9.19
CA HIS A 243 -2.87 -13.92 9.82
C HIS A 243 -1.71 -12.96 9.54
N TYR A 244 -1.87 -11.98 8.64
CA TYR A 244 -0.77 -11.08 8.23
C TYR A 244 -0.16 -10.29 9.40
N LEU A 245 -0.99 -9.62 10.18
CA LEU A 245 -0.52 -8.84 11.32
C LEU A 245 0.06 -9.71 12.45
N PRO A 246 -0.54 -10.85 12.84
CA PRO A 246 0.09 -11.79 13.75
C PRO A 246 1.47 -12.28 13.29
N LEU A 247 1.66 -12.59 12.00
CA LEU A 247 2.96 -12.99 11.47
C LEU A 247 3.99 -11.85 11.54
N LEU A 248 3.59 -10.60 11.24
CA LEU A 248 4.45 -9.44 11.42
C LEU A 248 4.82 -9.22 12.89
N GLN A 249 3.89 -9.48 13.81
CA GLN A 249 4.11 -9.32 15.23
C GLN A 249 5.16 -10.30 15.76
N GLU A 250 5.13 -11.55 15.31
CA GLU A 250 6.08 -12.59 15.73
C GLU A 250 7.48 -12.45 15.12
N ALA A 251 7.60 -11.75 14.00
CA ALA A 251 8.90 -11.54 13.37
C ALA A 251 9.78 -10.59 14.20
N ASP A 252 11.05 -10.93 14.39
CA ASP A 252 12.06 -10.03 14.95
C ASP A 252 12.53 -9.02 13.90
N ILE A 253 12.77 -9.49 12.68
CA ILE A 253 13.14 -8.65 11.54
C ILE A 253 12.24 -9.00 10.33
N VAL A 254 11.78 -7.96 9.64
CA VAL A 254 11.01 -8.11 8.39
C VAL A 254 11.86 -7.67 7.20
N VAL A 255 12.03 -8.55 6.23
CA VAL A 255 12.64 -8.24 4.92
C VAL A 255 11.54 -7.98 3.93
N THR A 256 11.46 -6.75 3.41
CA THR A 256 10.31 -6.32 2.60
C THR A 256 10.69 -5.53 1.36
N ARG A 257 9.75 -5.35 0.46
CA ARG A 257 9.83 -4.38 -0.62
C ARG A 257 9.58 -2.96 -0.09
N GLY A 258 9.96 -1.92 -0.88
CA GLY A 258 9.77 -0.51 -0.52
C GLY A 258 8.38 0.06 -0.82
N GLY A 259 7.33 -0.76 -0.78
CA GLY A 259 5.96 -0.27 -0.94
C GLY A 259 5.50 0.52 0.28
N ALA A 260 4.98 1.74 0.07
CA ALA A 260 4.66 2.67 1.16
C ALA A 260 3.74 2.06 2.23
N ASN A 261 2.70 1.32 1.85
CA ASN A 261 1.77 0.75 2.84
C ASN A 261 2.51 -0.15 3.84
N THR A 262 3.29 -1.11 3.35
CA THR A 262 3.99 -2.09 4.21
C THR A 262 5.03 -1.43 5.11
N ILE A 263 5.87 -0.53 4.57
CA ILE A 263 6.92 0.10 5.38
C ILE A 263 6.34 0.99 6.48
N PHE A 264 5.20 1.66 6.22
CA PHE A 264 4.51 2.43 7.27
C PHE A 264 3.72 1.55 8.25
N GLU A 265 3.25 0.37 7.85
CA GLU A 265 2.72 -0.63 8.78
C GLU A 265 3.83 -1.11 9.75
N LEU A 266 5.04 -1.38 9.24
CA LEU A 266 6.19 -1.74 10.06
C LEU A 266 6.63 -0.61 10.98
N LEU A 267 6.61 0.63 10.51
CA LEU A 267 6.82 1.82 11.35
C LEU A 267 5.79 1.88 12.48
N ALA A 268 4.51 1.69 12.19
CA ALA A 268 3.44 1.71 13.16
C ALA A 268 3.57 0.59 14.21
N MET A 269 4.06 -0.58 13.80
CA MET A 269 4.34 -1.70 14.71
C MET A 269 5.68 -1.58 15.43
N ASN A 270 6.47 -0.55 15.14
CA ASN A 270 7.82 -0.39 15.67
C ASN A 270 8.73 -1.61 15.40
N LYS A 271 8.63 -2.19 14.18
CA LYS A 271 9.33 -3.41 13.77
C LYS A 271 10.64 -3.10 13.06
N LEU A 272 11.71 -3.76 13.47
CA LEU A 272 12.97 -3.72 12.73
C LEU A 272 12.77 -4.30 11.34
N HIS A 273 13.26 -3.61 10.31
CA HIS A 273 13.06 -4.09 8.94
C HIS A 273 14.18 -3.68 7.98
N ILE A 274 14.35 -4.53 6.97
CA ILE A 274 15.26 -4.34 5.85
C ILE A 274 14.43 -4.16 4.59
N ILE A 275 14.64 -3.05 3.90
CA ILE A 275 13.94 -2.76 2.66
C ILE A 275 14.81 -3.18 1.47
N VAL A 276 14.31 -4.09 0.65
CA VAL A 276 14.91 -4.51 -0.62
C VAL A 276 14.03 -3.97 -1.75
N PRO A 277 14.25 -2.72 -2.18
CA PRO A 277 13.35 -2.06 -3.13
C PRO A 277 13.48 -2.68 -4.54
N LEU A 278 12.37 -2.63 -5.29
CA LEU A 278 12.41 -2.96 -6.72
C LEU A 278 13.34 -1.98 -7.46
N GLY A 279 14.20 -2.52 -8.31
CA GLY A 279 15.09 -1.75 -9.17
C GLY A 279 14.33 -0.85 -10.17
N LYS A 280 15.04 0.14 -10.76
CA LYS A 280 14.46 1.09 -11.73
C LYS A 280 13.95 0.41 -13.01
N GLU A 281 14.45 -0.76 -13.34
CA GLU A 281 14.01 -1.53 -14.51
C GLU A 281 12.61 -2.13 -14.30
N ALA A 282 12.31 -2.57 -13.08
CA ALA A 282 11.03 -3.19 -12.72
C ALA A 282 10.00 -2.18 -12.16
N SER A 283 10.45 -1.03 -11.65
CA SER A 283 9.61 0.01 -11.07
C SER A 283 9.96 1.41 -11.61
N ARG A 284 9.30 2.43 -11.09
CA ARG A 284 9.60 3.84 -11.40
C ARG A 284 10.74 4.41 -10.54
N GLY A 285 11.30 3.61 -9.63
CA GLY A 285 12.22 4.06 -8.61
C GLY A 285 11.52 4.59 -7.34
N ASP A 286 10.20 4.59 -7.31
CA ASP A 286 9.39 5.00 -6.16
C ASP A 286 9.77 4.23 -4.88
N GLN A 287 9.96 2.90 -4.99
CA GLN A 287 10.37 2.09 -3.85
C GLN A 287 11.79 2.43 -3.35
N ILE A 288 12.70 2.78 -4.26
CA ILE A 288 14.06 3.21 -3.88
C ILE A 288 13.99 4.53 -3.10
N GLU A 289 13.19 5.49 -3.57
CA GLU A 289 13.01 6.78 -2.90
C GLU A 289 12.33 6.62 -1.53
N ASN A 290 11.34 5.73 -1.41
CA ASN A 290 10.71 5.38 -0.15
C ASN A 290 11.72 4.75 0.84
N ALA A 291 12.54 3.79 0.37
CA ALA A 291 13.57 3.14 1.17
C ALA A 291 14.61 4.14 1.67
N GLN A 292 15.11 5.01 0.79
CA GLN A 292 16.07 6.04 1.16
C GLN A 292 15.54 6.97 2.25
N TYR A 293 14.27 7.37 2.15
CA TYR A 293 13.63 8.20 3.18
C TYR A 293 13.62 7.49 4.55
N PHE A 294 13.28 6.20 4.58
CA PHE A 294 13.26 5.43 5.82
C PHE A 294 14.66 5.27 6.43
N VAL A 295 15.69 5.06 5.62
CA VAL A 295 17.08 5.01 6.07
C VAL A 295 17.54 6.38 6.60
N GLU A 296 17.24 7.48 5.88
CA GLU A 296 17.57 8.85 6.31
C GLU A 296 16.95 9.21 7.66
N LYS A 297 15.76 8.66 7.95
CA LYS A 297 15.04 8.86 9.24
C LYS A 297 15.49 7.90 10.35
N GLY A 298 16.33 6.92 10.06
CA GLY A 298 16.74 5.90 11.00
C GLY A 298 15.65 4.89 11.36
N TYR A 299 14.70 4.64 10.45
CA TYR A 299 13.61 3.70 10.67
C TYR A 299 13.95 2.29 10.18
N ALA A 300 14.82 2.17 9.19
CA ALA A 300 15.12 0.90 8.51
C ALA A 300 16.55 0.89 7.94
N GLU A 301 16.96 -0.31 7.53
CA GLU A 301 18.11 -0.50 6.65
C GLU A 301 17.65 -0.88 5.23
N THR A 302 18.55 -0.81 4.25
CA THR A 302 18.27 -1.17 2.87
C THR A 302 19.37 -2.02 2.25
N ILE A 303 18.95 -2.95 1.40
CA ILE A 303 19.85 -3.75 0.54
C ILE A 303 19.35 -3.58 -0.90
N ALA A 304 20.23 -3.20 -1.82
CA ALA A 304 19.85 -3.19 -3.23
C ALA A 304 19.56 -4.62 -3.71
N GLU A 305 18.49 -4.81 -4.52
CA GLU A 305 18.08 -6.16 -4.94
C GLU A 305 19.21 -7.02 -5.54
N PRO A 306 20.13 -6.48 -6.39
CA PRO A 306 21.25 -7.26 -6.91
C PRO A 306 22.32 -7.64 -5.86
N GLU A 307 22.33 -6.97 -4.71
CA GLU A 307 23.29 -7.19 -3.63
C GLU A 307 22.76 -8.15 -2.56
N LEU A 308 21.52 -8.63 -2.70
CA LEU A 308 20.91 -9.55 -1.74
C LEU A 308 21.66 -10.90 -1.74
N SER A 309 22.47 -11.09 -0.73
CA SER A 309 23.26 -12.29 -0.45
C SER A 309 23.19 -12.65 1.03
N MET A 310 23.60 -13.87 1.42
CA MET A 310 23.62 -14.24 2.85
C MET A 310 24.53 -13.32 3.65
N ASP A 311 25.74 -13.03 3.16
CA ASP A 311 26.70 -12.16 3.85
C ASP A 311 26.14 -10.76 4.03
N ARG A 312 25.52 -10.20 2.98
CA ARG A 312 24.95 -8.86 3.06
C ARG A 312 23.72 -8.78 3.95
N LEU A 313 22.87 -9.83 3.93
CA LEU A 313 21.74 -9.93 4.84
C LEU A 313 22.22 -10.00 6.30
N GLN A 314 23.21 -10.87 6.59
CA GLN A 314 23.77 -11.03 7.94
C GLN A 314 24.38 -9.73 8.45
N GLU A 315 25.23 -9.07 7.65
CA GLU A 315 25.84 -7.78 8.02
C GLU A 315 24.78 -6.73 8.36
N THR A 316 23.71 -6.67 7.55
CA THR A 316 22.63 -5.69 7.74
C THR A 316 21.80 -6.00 8.98
N MET A 317 21.55 -7.29 9.26
CA MET A 317 20.84 -7.72 10.46
C MET A 317 21.65 -7.47 11.73
N ASP A 318 22.94 -7.77 11.71
CA ASP A 318 23.84 -7.49 12.85
C ASP A 318 23.84 -6.00 13.18
N LYS A 319 23.85 -5.13 12.16
CA LYS A 319 23.71 -3.68 12.32
C LYS A 319 22.36 -3.30 12.97
N LEU A 320 21.25 -3.88 12.52
CA LEU A 320 19.93 -3.64 13.08
C LEU A 320 19.83 -4.11 14.54
N PHE A 321 20.33 -5.31 14.86
CA PHE A 321 20.31 -5.82 16.25
C PHE A 321 21.18 -5.00 17.19
N GLN A 322 22.40 -4.62 16.76
CA GLN A 322 23.30 -3.77 17.57
C GLN A 322 22.71 -2.37 17.79
N GLY A 323 22.01 -1.82 16.82
CA GLY A 323 21.38 -0.51 16.87
C GLY A 323 19.89 -0.53 17.26
N ALA A 324 19.32 -1.66 17.65
CA ALA A 324 17.87 -1.87 17.80
C ALA A 324 17.17 -0.78 18.60
N GLU A 325 17.73 -0.39 19.75
CA GLU A 325 17.15 0.67 20.59
C GLU A 325 17.06 2.02 19.84
N SER A 326 18.08 2.38 19.06
CA SER A 326 18.10 3.62 18.27
C SER A 326 17.01 3.61 17.20
N TYR A 327 16.84 2.49 16.46
CA TYR A 327 15.78 2.34 15.47
C TYR A 327 14.40 2.40 16.11
N HIS A 328 14.20 1.71 17.24
CA HIS A 328 12.94 1.74 17.97
C HIS A 328 12.58 3.13 18.48
N GLN A 329 13.57 3.87 19.01
CA GLN A 329 13.37 5.26 19.47
C GLN A 329 13.05 6.18 18.30
N ALA A 330 13.74 6.07 17.18
CA ALA A 330 13.47 6.86 15.98
C ALA A 330 12.05 6.61 15.44
N MET A 331 11.63 5.33 15.38
CA MET A 331 10.28 4.97 14.94
C MET A 331 9.20 5.46 15.90
N LYS A 332 9.41 5.34 17.23
CA LYS A 332 8.48 5.85 18.26
C LYS A 332 8.35 7.36 18.25
N ALA A 333 9.44 8.08 17.95
CA ALA A 333 9.45 9.54 17.88
C ALA A 333 8.85 10.07 16.56
N SER A 334 8.48 9.18 15.63
CA SER A 334 7.95 9.54 14.34
C SER A 334 6.56 10.21 14.46
N ASN A 335 6.36 11.26 13.68
CA ASN A 335 5.07 11.91 13.46
C ASN A 335 4.51 11.62 12.04
N GLU A 336 4.98 10.56 11.43
CA GLU A 336 4.65 10.17 10.05
C GLU A 336 3.35 9.34 9.95
N LEU A 337 2.66 9.14 11.07
CA LEU A 337 1.44 8.35 11.14
C LEU A 337 0.26 9.23 11.50
N LEU A 338 -0.87 8.97 10.85
CA LEU A 338 -2.14 9.62 11.15
C LEU A 338 -3.21 8.55 11.41
N SER A 339 -4.03 8.75 12.40
CA SER A 339 -5.16 7.85 12.64
C SER A 339 -6.23 7.99 11.54
N LEU A 340 -7.01 6.92 11.34
CA LEU A 340 -8.10 6.93 10.37
C LEU A 340 -9.13 8.01 10.70
N ASP A 341 -9.44 8.23 11.98
CA ASP A 341 -10.42 9.21 12.42
C ASP A 341 -9.96 10.66 12.18
N GLU A 342 -8.67 10.94 12.41
CA GLU A 342 -8.08 12.24 12.09
C GLU A 342 -8.09 12.49 10.58
N PHE A 343 -7.71 11.48 9.79
CA PHE A 343 -7.72 11.61 8.34
C PHE A 343 -9.13 11.77 7.78
N TYR A 344 -10.10 10.99 8.29
CA TYR A 344 -11.52 11.18 7.97
C TYR A 344 -11.98 12.60 8.26
N SER A 345 -11.61 13.13 9.43
CA SER A 345 -11.94 14.51 9.83
C SER A 345 -11.36 15.54 8.87
N LEU A 346 -10.10 15.37 8.43
CA LEU A 346 -9.47 16.24 7.43
C LEU A 346 -10.21 16.20 6.09
N VAL A 347 -10.55 15.01 5.60
CA VAL A 347 -11.34 14.84 4.36
C VAL A 347 -12.70 15.53 4.50
N HIS A 348 -13.38 15.34 5.63
CA HIS A 348 -14.68 15.92 5.89
C HIS A 348 -14.64 17.45 6.01
N GLN A 349 -13.58 18.02 6.59
CA GLN A 349 -13.35 19.46 6.62
C GLN A 349 -13.20 20.04 5.20
N GLU A 350 -12.44 19.40 4.32
CA GLU A 350 -12.28 19.86 2.93
C GLU A 350 -13.59 19.81 2.13
N ILE A 351 -14.44 18.82 2.39
CA ILE A 351 -15.79 18.74 1.81
C ILE A 351 -16.66 19.91 2.26
N ASN A 352 -16.61 20.27 3.55
CA ASN A 352 -17.48 21.28 4.15
C ASN A 352 -17.02 22.73 3.87
N LYS A 353 -15.72 22.99 3.68
CA LYS A 353 -15.21 24.35 3.32
C LYS A 353 -15.86 24.94 2.07
N ARG A 354 -16.45 24.13 1.22
CA ARG A 354 -17.09 24.56 -0.04
C ARG A 354 -18.61 24.69 0.02
N LYS A 355 -19.21 24.40 1.17
CA LYS A 355 -20.64 24.63 1.40
C LYS A 355 -20.92 26.05 1.91
N LYS A 356 -19.85 26.75 2.28
CA LYS A 356 -19.86 28.18 2.62
C LYS A 356 -19.38 29.00 1.42
#